data_32e83cc8559864e7c082b49c24a340b7
#
_entry.id   32e83cc8559864e7c082b49c24a340b7
#
_cell.length_a   1.000
_cell.length_b   1.000
_cell.length_c   1.000
_cell.angle_alpha   90.00
_cell.angle_beta   90.00
_cell.angle_gamma   90.00
#
_symmetry.space_group_name_H-M   'P 1'
#
loop_
_entity.id
_entity.type
_entity.pdbx_description
1 polymer ?
#
loop_
_entity_poly.entity_id
_entity_poly.type
_entity_poly.pdbx_seq_one_letter_code
_entity_poly.pdbx_strand_id
1 'polypeptide(L)'
;MTNDSHKARLAALVRGLSVVHERVTLASGRESDFYVDMRRATLHHEAAPLIGHVMLDLLEESGFSVGEDYGAVGGLTMGADPVAAAMLHAAASRGLDLDAFVVRKAAKDHGMRRRIEGPDVTGRRVVVLEDTSTTGGSPLEAALALREAGAEIVAVAVVVDRATGAAERIRAEGLPYFYALGLGDIGLA
;
A
#
# COMPACT_ATOMS: atom_id res chain seq x y z
N MET A 1 5.75 14.24 17.21
CA MET A 1 4.59 14.75 16.45
C MET A 1 3.47 13.73 16.63
N THR A 2 2.22 14.16 16.72
CA THR A 2 1.07 13.25 16.83
C THR A 2 0.74 12.63 15.47
N ASN A 3 0.05 11.49 15.43
CA ASN A 3 -0.40 10.84 14.20
C ASN A 3 -1.21 11.81 13.30
N ASP A 4 -2.13 12.58 13.88
CA ASP A 4 -2.89 13.61 13.14
C ASP A 4 -2.01 14.62 12.42
N SER A 5 -0.86 15.01 13.03
CA SER A 5 0.07 15.94 12.39
C SER A 5 0.85 15.30 11.23
N HIS A 6 1.20 14.01 11.33
CA HIS A 6 1.84 13.27 10.24
C HIS A 6 0.88 13.08 9.06
N LYS A 7 -0.36 12.66 9.34
CA LYS A 7 -1.40 12.46 8.32
C LYS A 7 -1.74 13.77 7.59
N ALA A 8 -1.94 14.88 8.32
CA ALA A 8 -2.21 16.19 7.73
C ALA A 8 -1.04 16.68 6.85
N ARG A 9 0.21 16.50 7.31
CA ARG A 9 1.40 16.84 6.53
C ARG A 9 1.53 15.99 5.29
N LEU A 10 1.31 14.67 5.40
CA LEU A 10 1.31 13.75 4.27
C LEU A 10 0.25 14.13 3.23
N ALA A 11 -0.98 14.44 3.65
CA ALA A 11 -2.05 14.87 2.76
C ALA A 11 -1.68 16.12 1.96
N ALA A 12 -1.05 17.11 2.61
CA ALA A 12 -0.56 18.31 1.93
C ALA A 12 0.54 18.01 0.89
N LEU A 13 1.47 17.12 1.22
CA LEU A 13 2.54 16.69 0.31
C LEU A 13 1.97 15.89 -0.88
N VAL A 14 1.07 14.93 -0.63
CA VAL A 14 0.41 14.16 -1.70
C VAL A 14 -0.35 15.08 -2.64
N ARG A 15 -1.12 16.05 -2.11
CA ARG A 15 -1.80 17.05 -2.94
C ARG A 15 -0.83 17.81 -3.84
N GLY A 16 0.27 18.31 -3.28
CA GLY A 16 1.23 19.14 -4.03
C GLY A 16 2.10 18.37 -5.02
N LEU A 17 2.43 17.13 -4.72
CA LEU A 17 3.37 16.33 -5.51
C LEU A 17 2.68 15.40 -6.51
N SER A 18 1.58 14.77 -6.09
CA SER A 18 1.00 13.61 -6.79
C SER A 18 -0.26 13.93 -7.57
N VAL A 19 -1.00 15.00 -7.19
CA VAL A 19 -2.22 15.39 -7.92
C VAL A 19 -1.83 16.18 -9.16
N VAL A 20 -2.19 15.65 -10.32
CA VAL A 20 -1.98 16.29 -11.63
C VAL A 20 -3.34 16.60 -12.23
N HIS A 21 -3.60 17.89 -12.46
CA HIS A 21 -4.84 18.38 -13.08
C HIS A 21 -4.68 18.36 -14.61
N GLU A 22 -4.84 17.19 -15.19
CA GLU A 22 -4.83 16.97 -16.64
C GLU A 22 -5.95 15.98 -16.98
N ARG A 23 -6.57 16.19 -18.14
CA ARG A 23 -7.57 15.26 -18.66
C ARG A 23 -6.88 13.98 -19.12
N VAL A 24 -7.19 12.88 -18.44
CA VAL A 24 -6.58 11.56 -18.68
C VAL A 24 -7.65 10.50 -18.89
N THR A 25 -7.36 9.53 -19.75
CA THR A 25 -8.19 8.32 -19.85
C THR A 25 -7.65 7.28 -18.87
N LEU A 26 -8.45 6.90 -17.89
CA LEU A 26 -8.10 5.88 -16.90
C LEU A 26 -8.02 4.49 -17.55
N ALA A 27 -7.37 3.55 -16.88
CA ALA A 27 -7.30 2.14 -17.34
C ALA A 27 -8.69 1.48 -17.51
N SER A 28 -9.73 2.04 -16.87
CA SER A 28 -11.14 1.64 -17.04
C SER A 28 -11.79 2.20 -18.31
N GLY A 29 -11.09 3.01 -19.11
CA GLY A 29 -11.64 3.73 -20.28
C GLY A 29 -12.41 5.00 -19.94
N ARG A 30 -12.61 5.34 -18.67
CA ARG A 30 -13.29 6.57 -18.23
C ARG A 30 -12.34 7.76 -18.29
N GLU A 31 -12.85 8.93 -18.70
CA GLU A 31 -12.13 10.19 -18.59
C GLU A 31 -12.13 10.71 -17.13
N SER A 32 -11.04 11.32 -16.74
CA SER A 32 -10.87 12.01 -15.45
C SER A 32 -10.15 13.32 -15.69
N ASP A 33 -10.55 14.38 -14.98
CA ASP A 33 -9.90 15.68 -15.04
C ASP A 33 -8.65 15.77 -14.14
N PHE A 34 -8.33 14.68 -13.46
CA PHE A 34 -7.13 14.56 -12.62
C PHE A 34 -6.56 13.14 -12.65
N TYR A 35 -5.27 13.07 -12.43
CA TYR A 35 -4.53 11.83 -12.18
C TYR A 35 -3.76 11.94 -10.86
N VAL A 36 -3.66 10.83 -10.12
CA VAL A 36 -2.88 10.76 -8.89
C VAL A 36 -1.68 9.86 -9.14
N ASP A 37 -0.49 10.46 -9.29
CA ASP A 37 0.78 9.74 -9.43
C ASP A 37 1.47 9.64 -8.06
N MET A 38 1.16 8.60 -7.33
CA MET A 38 1.71 8.38 -5.99
C MET A 38 3.22 8.16 -5.98
N ARG A 39 3.86 7.75 -7.08
CA ARG A 39 5.31 7.57 -7.15
C ARG A 39 6.06 8.87 -6.88
N ARG A 40 5.45 10.03 -7.17
CA ARG A 40 6.01 11.34 -6.83
C ARG A 40 6.07 11.59 -5.32
N ALA A 41 5.15 11.03 -4.54
CA ALA A 41 5.16 11.10 -3.08
C ALA A 41 5.93 9.94 -2.45
N THR A 42 5.70 8.71 -2.90
CA THR A 42 6.33 7.51 -2.30
C THR A 42 7.84 7.47 -2.47
N LEU A 43 8.40 8.22 -3.42
CA LEU A 43 9.84 8.38 -3.65
C LEU A 43 10.37 9.77 -3.25
N HIS A 44 9.57 10.60 -2.59
CA HIS A 44 9.98 11.93 -2.14
C HIS A 44 10.60 11.88 -0.75
N HIS A 45 11.72 12.59 -0.55
CA HIS A 45 12.53 12.55 0.68
C HIS A 45 11.77 12.90 1.97
N GLU A 46 10.73 13.72 1.89
CA GLU A 46 9.90 14.11 3.03
C GLU A 46 8.64 13.24 3.16
N ALA A 47 7.98 12.92 2.02
CA ALA A 47 6.73 12.18 2.05
C ALA A 47 6.94 10.68 2.32
N ALA A 48 8.01 10.07 1.81
CA ALA A 48 8.25 8.64 2.00
C ALA A 48 8.37 8.23 3.49
N PRO A 49 9.17 8.91 4.34
CA PRO A 49 9.20 8.59 5.76
C PRO A 49 7.83 8.77 6.45
N LEU A 50 7.07 9.82 6.09
CA LEU A 50 5.73 10.04 6.64
C LEU A 50 4.76 8.92 6.24
N ILE A 51 4.82 8.44 5.00
CA ILE A 51 4.02 7.29 4.54
C ILE A 51 4.26 6.09 5.44
N GLY A 52 5.53 5.76 5.75
CA GLY A 52 5.86 4.65 6.62
C GLY A 52 5.22 4.76 8.00
N HIS A 53 5.34 5.93 8.65
CA HIS A 53 4.75 6.16 9.96
C HIS A 53 3.22 6.15 9.94
N VAL A 54 2.60 6.84 8.97
CA VAL A 54 1.13 6.93 8.85
C VAL A 54 0.51 5.57 8.58
N MET A 55 1.14 4.73 7.75
CA MET A 55 0.64 3.38 7.45
C MET A 55 0.77 2.44 8.65
N LEU A 56 1.82 2.53 9.45
CA LEU A 56 1.95 1.78 10.70
C LEU A 56 0.87 2.21 11.70
N ASP A 57 0.69 3.52 11.89
CA ASP A 57 -0.31 4.08 12.81
C ASP A 57 -1.74 3.68 12.39
N LEU A 58 -2.04 3.71 11.07
CA LEU A 58 -3.32 3.28 10.50
C LEU A 58 -3.65 1.83 10.87
N LEU A 59 -2.69 0.92 10.73
CA LEU A 59 -2.88 -0.49 11.03
C LEU A 59 -3.03 -0.71 12.54
N GLU A 60 -2.20 -0.07 13.36
CA GLU A 60 -2.28 -0.16 14.82
C GLU A 60 -3.61 0.36 15.36
N GLU A 61 -4.09 1.52 14.90
CA GLU A 61 -5.41 2.07 15.23
C GLU A 61 -6.58 1.19 14.75
N SER A 62 -6.34 0.39 13.71
CA SER A 62 -7.31 -0.59 13.19
C SER A 62 -7.24 -1.95 13.90
N GLY A 63 -6.39 -2.10 14.92
CA GLY A 63 -6.25 -3.32 15.71
C GLY A 63 -5.26 -4.35 15.13
N PHE A 64 -4.32 -3.92 14.29
CA PHE A 64 -3.27 -4.78 13.71
C PHE A 64 -1.89 -4.30 14.13
N SER A 65 -1.22 -5.03 15.02
CA SER A 65 0.09 -4.69 15.56
C SER A 65 1.22 -5.51 14.93
N VAL A 66 2.36 -4.86 14.70
CA VAL A 66 3.58 -5.50 14.20
C VAL A 66 4.08 -6.52 15.24
N GLY A 67 4.39 -7.73 14.79
CA GLY A 67 4.89 -8.83 15.63
C GLY A 67 3.78 -9.68 16.24
N GLU A 68 2.61 -9.11 16.57
CA GLU A 68 1.46 -9.84 17.09
C GLU A 68 0.52 -10.32 15.98
N ASP A 69 0.14 -9.40 15.06
CA ASP A 69 -0.84 -9.68 14.02
C ASP A 69 -0.22 -9.89 12.64
N TYR A 70 0.91 -9.25 12.36
CA TYR A 70 1.65 -9.45 11.12
C TYR A 70 3.15 -9.19 11.32
N GLY A 71 3.98 -9.84 10.49
CA GLY A 71 5.44 -9.71 10.55
C GLY A 71 6.07 -9.31 9.21
N ALA A 72 5.26 -9.15 8.15
CA ALA A 72 5.77 -8.69 6.86
C ALA A 72 4.72 -7.91 6.08
N VAL A 73 5.18 -6.98 5.23
CA VAL A 73 4.34 -6.13 4.39
C VAL A 73 4.89 -6.07 2.97
N GLY A 74 4.00 -5.91 2.00
CA GLY A 74 4.41 -5.76 0.60
C GLY A 74 3.23 -5.90 -0.34
N GLY A 75 3.48 -5.83 -1.64
CA GLY A 75 2.42 -5.93 -2.64
C GLY A 75 2.96 -5.96 -4.05
N LEU A 76 2.09 -5.67 -5.02
CA LEU A 76 2.45 -5.75 -6.43
C LEU A 76 3.43 -4.64 -6.82
N THR A 77 4.51 -5.04 -7.50
CA THR A 77 5.48 -4.08 -8.04
C THR A 77 4.81 -3.21 -9.13
N MET A 78 5.05 -1.91 -9.20
CA MET A 78 6.03 -1.04 -8.54
C MET A 78 5.37 -0.16 -7.44
N GLY A 79 4.03 -0.12 -7.35
CA GLY A 79 3.31 0.78 -6.45
C GLY A 79 3.58 0.49 -4.96
N ALA A 80 3.52 -0.78 -4.58
CA ALA A 80 3.71 -1.20 -3.19
C ALA A 80 5.16 -1.14 -2.69
N ASP A 81 6.16 -1.26 -3.58
CA ASP A 81 7.55 -1.43 -3.17
C ASP A 81 8.08 -0.27 -2.30
N PRO A 82 7.92 1.02 -2.70
CA PRO A 82 8.41 2.12 -1.87
C PRO A 82 7.59 2.29 -0.58
N VAL A 83 6.30 1.93 -0.58
CA VAL A 83 5.46 1.96 0.63
C VAL A 83 5.96 0.93 1.64
N ALA A 84 6.23 -0.30 1.18
CA ALA A 84 6.77 -1.37 2.02
C ALA A 84 8.14 -1.01 2.60
N ALA A 85 9.04 -0.44 1.79
CA ALA A 85 10.33 0.04 2.25
C ALA A 85 10.20 1.16 3.29
N ALA A 86 9.28 2.11 3.08
CA ALA A 86 9.02 3.18 4.05
C ALA A 86 8.51 2.63 5.38
N MET A 87 7.58 1.65 5.37
CA MET A 87 7.07 1.00 6.58
C MET A 87 8.15 0.20 7.31
N LEU A 88 8.99 -0.55 6.60
CA LEU A 88 10.13 -1.28 7.16
C LEU A 88 11.06 -0.33 7.93
N HIS A 89 11.45 0.79 7.33
CA HIS A 89 12.33 1.77 7.98
C HIS A 89 11.64 2.49 9.15
N ALA A 90 10.35 2.81 9.03
CA ALA A 90 9.57 3.41 10.11
C ALA A 90 9.42 2.44 11.30
N ALA A 91 9.17 1.16 11.05
CA ALA A 91 9.12 0.11 12.08
C ALA A 91 10.46 -0.02 12.81
N ALA A 92 11.56 -0.11 12.08
CA ALA A 92 12.90 -0.16 12.65
C ALA A 92 13.20 1.05 13.56
N SER A 93 12.76 2.26 13.17
CA SER A 93 12.90 3.47 13.99
C SER A 93 12.09 3.43 15.30
N ARG A 94 11.08 2.57 15.37
CA ARG A 94 10.25 2.30 16.57
C ARG A 94 10.71 1.07 17.35
N GLY A 95 11.79 0.40 16.93
CA GLY A 95 12.27 -0.85 17.53
C GLY A 95 11.37 -2.06 17.26
N LEU A 96 10.63 -2.03 16.16
CA LEU A 96 9.76 -3.11 15.72
C LEU A 96 10.40 -3.91 14.59
N ASP A 97 10.25 -5.23 14.62
CA ASP A 97 10.75 -6.15 13.60
C ASP A 97 9.69 -6.35 12.51
N LEU A 98 9.86 -5.70 11.37
CA LEU A 98 8.98 -5.78 10.22
C LEU A 98 9.77 -6.04 8.95
N ASP A 99 9.46 -7.11 8.24
CA ASP A 99 10.05 -7.40 6.93
C ASP A 99 9.25 -6.77 5.79
N ALA A 100 9.91 -6.55 4.65
CA ALA A 100 9.26 -6.15 3.41
C ALA A 100 9.48 -7.20 2.31
N PHE A 101 8.48 -7.40 1.45
CA PHE A 101 8.54 -8.26 0.27
C PHE A 101 7.96 -7.55 -0.95
N VAL A 102 8.26 -8.08 -2.14
CA VAL A 102 7.75 -7.59 -3.42
C VAL A 102 7.05 -8.72 -4.16
N VAL A 103 5.86 -8.45 -4.68
CA VAL A 103 5.14 -9.37 -5.57
C VAL A 103 5.30 -8.92 -7.02
N ARG A 104 5.91 -9.76 -7.85
CA ARG A 104 6.12 -9.47 -9.28
C ARG A 104 4.82 -9.73 -10.07
N LYS A 105 4.57 -8.92 -11.11
CA LYS A 105 3.44 -9.11 -12.04
C LYS A 105 3.54 -10.44 -12.80
N ALA A 106 4.75 -10.90 -13.10
CA ALA A 106 5.01 -12.19 -13.74
C ALA A 106 6.11 -12.94 -13.02
N ALA A 107 6.06 -14.29 -13.08
CA ALA A 107 7.16 -15.13 -12.62
C ALA A 107 8.41 -14.89 -13.47
N LYS A 108 9.61 -15.16 -12.90
CA LYS A 108 10.84 -15.14 -13.67
C LYS A 108 10.83 -16.28 -14.73
N ASP A 109 11.29 -15.98 -15.94
CA ASP A 109 11.42 -16.98 -17.00
C ASP A 109 12.56 -17.97 -16.71
N HIS A 110 13.53 -17.61 -15.84
CA HIS A 110 14.71 -18.39 -15.49
C HIS A 110 14.91 -18.47 -13.96
N GLY A 111 15.45 -19.57 -13.47
CA GLY A 111 15.73 -19.81 -12.07
C GLY A 111 14.52 -20.35 -11.29
N MET A 112 14.47 -20.10 -9.98
CA MET A 112 13.28 -20.40 -9.18
C MET A 112 12.17 -19.46 -9.60
N ARG A 113 11.15 -19.93 -10.30
CA ARG A 113 10.02 -19.18 -10.87
C ARG A 113 9.13 -18.49 -9.81
N ARG A 114 9.77 -17.85 -8.83
CA ARG A 114 9.08 -17.18 -7.72
C ARG A 114 8.50 -15.85 -8.18
N ARG A 115 7.26 -15.60 -7.78
CA ARG A 115 6.61 -14.29 -7.94
C ARG A 115 6.91 -13.36 -6.77
N ILE A 116 7.39 -13.89 -5.63
CA ILE A 116 7.67 -13.12 -4.42
C ILE A 116 9.17 -13.03 -4.22
N GLU A 117 9.66 -11.81 -4.02
CA GLU A 117 11.06 -11.47 -3.71
C GLU A 117 11.15 -10.92 -2.29
N GLY A 118 12.25 -11.22 -1.59
CA GLY A 118 12.49 -10.83 -0.20
C GLY A 118 12.55 -12.03 0.74
N PRO A 119 12.35 -11.83 2.05
CA PRO A 119 12.27 -12.90 3.03
C PRO A 119 11.15 -13.90 2.72
N ASP A 120 11.30 -15.13 3.22
CA ASP A 120 10.26 -16.16 3.06
C ASP A 120 8.97 -15.74 3.76
N VAL A 121 7.86 -15.83 3.04
CA VAL A 121 6.51 -15.48 3.53
C VAL A 121 5.67 -16.70 3.88
N THR A 122 6.18 -17.92 3.64
CA THR A 122 5.45 -19.18 3.89
C THR A 122 5.04 -19.30 5.36
N GLY A 123 3.75 -19.47 5.63
CA GLY A 123 3.20 -19.56 6.98
C GLY A 123 3.21 -18.26 7.77
N ARG A 124 3.63 -17.15 7.16
CA ARG A 124 3.65 -15.84 7.84
C ARG A 124 2.35 -15.08 7.64
N ARG A 125 1.97 -14.32 8.65
CA ARG A 125 0.88 -13.34 8.60
C ARG A 125 1.41 -12.05 7.98
N VAL A 126 0.77 -11.59 6.91
CA VAL A 126 1.25 -10.47 6.09
C VAL A 126 0.14 -9.47 5.78
N VAL A 127 0.53 -8.21 5.57
CA VAL A 127 -0.37 -7.15 5.05
C VAL A 127 0.00 -6.86 3.60
N VAL A 128 -1.01 -6.86 2.73
CA VAL A 128 -0.87 -6.44 1.34
C VAL A 128 -0.97 -4.93 1.25
N LEU A 129 0.00 -4.31 0.59
CA LEU A 129 0.10 -2.87 0.41
C LEU A 129 -0.16 -2.44 -1.03
N GLU A 130 -0.61 -1.19 -1.19
CA GLU A 130 -0.64 -0.49 -2.48
C GLU A 130 -0.46 1.02 -2.24
N ASP A 131 0.08 1.75 -3.21
CA ASP A 131 0.23 3.20 -3.14
C ASP A 131 -1.10 3.92 -3.39
N THR A 132 -1.87 3.48 -4.39
CA THR A 132 -3.20 4.01 -4.68
C THR A 132 -4.13 2.92 -5.18
N SER A 133 -5.37 2.92 -4.72
CA SER A 133 -6.36 1.94 -5.13
C SER A 133 -7.48 2.57 -5.97
N THR A 134 -7.80 1.93 -7.09
CA THR A 134 -8.97 2.24 -7.93
C THR A 134 -10.01 1.13 -7.83
N THR A 135 -9.76 0.01 -8.48
CA THR A 135 -10.67 -1.15 -8.53
C THR A 135 -10.26 -2.29 -7.62
N GLY A 136 -9.15 -2.17 -6.90
CA GLY A 136 -8.60 -3.23 -6.04
C GLY A 136 -7.96 -4.40 -6.80
N GLY A 137 -7.75 -4.28 -8.11
CA GLY A 137 -7.17 -5.36 -8.92
C GLY A 137 -5.76 -5.76 -8.51
N SER A 138 -4.86 -4.77 -8.36
CA SER A 138 -3.46 -5.01 -7.99
C SER A 138 -3.31 -5.65 -6.59
N PRO A 139 -3.95 -5.14 -5.52
CA PRO A 139 -3.87 -5.81 -4.22
C PRO A 139 -4.43 -7.23 -4.25
N LEU A 140 -5.50 -7.50 -4.99
CA LEU A 140 -6.06 -8.86 -5.11
C LEU A 140 -5.17 -9.80 -5.91
N GLU A 141 -4.48 -9.31 -6.94
CA GLU A 141 -3.47 -10.09 -7.66
C GLU A 141 -2.28 -10.44 -6.74
N ALA A 142 -1.81 -9.49 -5.93
CA ALA A 142 -0.79 -9.74 -4.93
C ALA A 142 -1.25 -10.77 -3.88
N ALA A 143 -2.50 -10.62 -3.40
CA ALA A 143 -3.10 -11.53 -2.44
C ALA A 143 -3.16 -12.98 -2.97
N LEU A 144 -3.53 -13.16 -4.23
CA LEU A 144 -3.55 -14.50 -4.85
C LEU A 144 -2.14 -15.12 -4.85
N ALA A 145 -1.13 -14.39 -5.30
CA ALA A 145 0.24 -14.88 -5.34
C ALA A 145 0.80 -15.22 -3.94
N LEU A 146 0.42 -14.45 -2.93
CA LEU A 146 0.82 -14.69 -1.53
C LEU A 146 0.13 -15.93 -0.96
N ARG A 147 -1.16 -16.14 -1.24
CA ARG A 147 -1.89 -17.36 -0.84
C ARG A 147 -1.26 -18.60 -1.50
N GLU A 148 -0.91 -18.52 -2.79
CA GLU A 148 -0.20 -19.59 -3.50
C GLU A 148 1.18 -19.91 -2.90
N ALA A 149 1.84 -18.90 -2.31
CA ALA A 149 3.10 -19.06 -1.57
C ALA A 149 2.92 -19.53 -0.12
N GLY A 150 1.69 -19.72 0.33
CA GLY A 150 1.39 -20.18 1.69
C GLY A 150 1.41 -19.10 2.76
N ALA A 151 1.34 -17.82 2.40
CA ALA A 151 1.19 -16.71 3.35
C ALA A 151 -0.27 -16.57 3.81
N GLU A 152 -0.46 -16.12 5.04
CA GLU A 152 -1.75 -15.71 5.60
C GLU A 152 -1.92 -14.20 5.47
N ILE A 153 -2.91 -13.75 4.70
CA ILE A 153 -3.15 -12.32 4.49
C ILE A 153 -4.13 -11.84 5.56
N VAL A 154 -3.70 -10.91 6.40
CA VAL A 154 -4.52 -10.39 7.50
C VAL A 154 -5.26 -9.11 7.15
N ALA A 155 -4.73 -8.30 6.23
CA ALA A 155 -5.36 -7.07 5.77
C ALA A 155 -4.79 -6.61 4.42
N VAL A 156 -5.51 -5.67 3.79
CA VAL A 156 -5.03 -4.84 2.69
C VAL A 156 -5.04 -3.39 3.15
N ALA A 157 -3.92 -2.69 2.96
CA ALA A 157 -3.80 -1.28 3.33
C ALA A 157 -3.23 -0.45 2.17
N VAL A 158 -3.83 0.70 1.90
CA VAL A 158 -3.42 1.59 0.79
C VAL A 158 -3.15 3.00 1.29
N VAL A 159 -2.24 3.71 0.63
CA VAL A 159 -1.95 5.10 1.00
C VAL A 159 -3.10 6.01 0.58
N VAL A 160 -3.55 5.91 -0.67
CA VAL A 160 -4.68 6.72 -1.18
C VAL A 160 -5.78 5.84 -1.76
N ASP A 161 -7.00 5.96 -1.20
CA ASP A 161 -8.20 5.36 -1.80
C ASP A 161 -8.90 6.36 -2.72
N ARG A 162 -9.13 5.98 -3.97
CA ARG A 162 -9.83 6.79 -4.98
C ARG A 162 -11.34 6.61 -4.97
N ALA A 163 -11.89 5.88 -4.01
CA ALA A 163 -13.33 5.63 -3.82
C ALA A 163 -14.04 5.11 -5.08
N THR A 164 -13.38 4.22 -5.84
CA THR A 164 -13.91 3.67 -7.10
C THR A 164 -14.25 2.18 -7.01
N GLY A 165 -14.59 1.69 -5.80
CA GLY A 165 -15.10 0.33 -5.56
C GLY A 165 -14.05 -0.69 -5.10
N ALA A 166 -12.82 -0.25 -4.77
CA ALA A 166 -11.79 -1.15 -4.27
C ALA A 166 -12.16 -1.76 -2.91
N ALA A 167 -12.69 -0.96 -2.01
CA ALA A 167 -13.04 -1.38 -0.66
C ALA A 167 -14.06 -2.52 -0.66
N GLU A 168 -15.14 -2.36 -1.43
CA GLU A 168 -16.21 -3.36 -1.55
C GLU A 168 -15.67 -4.67 -2.15
N ARG A 169 -14.86 -4.56 -3.20
CA ARG A 169 -14.29 -5.71 -3.90
C ARG A 169 -13.32 -6.49 -3.02
N ILE A 170 -12.46 -5.81 -2.27
CA ILE A 170 -11.47 -6.45 -1.38
C ILE A 170 -12.17 -7.10 -0.18
N ARG A 171 -13.17 -6.42 0.39
CA ARG A 171 -13.98 -6.97 1.49
C ARG A 171 -14.82 -8.18 1.06
N ALA A 172 -15.28 -8.23 -0.19
CA ALA A 172 -15.98 -9.39 -0.73
C ALA A 172 -15.09 -10.65 -0.80
N GLU A 173 -13.76 -10.49 -0.86
CA GLU A 173 -12.78 -11.58 -0.75
C GLU A 173 -12.45 -11.96 0.71
N GLY A 174 -13.18 -11.41 1.69
CA GLY A 174 -12.99 -11.66 3.11
C GLY A 174 -11.78 -10.95 3.72
N LEU A 175 -11.21 -9.95 3.05
CA LEU A 175 -10.03 -9.22 3.52
C LEU A 175 -10.43 -7.86 4.11
N PRO A 176 -10.02 -7.52 5.34
CA PRO A 176 -10.08 -6.16 5.87
C PRO A 176 -9.36 -5.19 4.93
N TYR A 177 -9.95 -4.01 4.72
CA TYR A 177 -9.41 -2.98 3.84
C TYR A 177 -9.33 -1.64 4.55
N PHE A 178 -8.15 -1.04 4.56
CA PHE A 178 -7.84 0.23 5.20
C PHE A 178 -7.15 1.19 4.22
N TYR A 179 -7.30 2.49 4.45
CA TYR A 179 -6.61 3.51 3.68
C TYR A 179 -6.22 4.71 4.55
N ALA A 180 -5.07 5.31 4.26
CA ALA A 180 -4.59 6.45 5.01
C ALA A 180 -5.27 7.75 4.59
N LEU A 181 -5.42 7.98 3.29
CA LEU A 181 -5.98 9.21 2.71
C LEU A 181 -7.10 8.88 1.71
N GLY A 182 -8.21 9.58 1.81
CA GLY A 182 -9.26 9.62 0.79
C GLY A 182 -9.07 10.81 -0.16
N LEU A 183 -9.94 10.90 -1.20
CA LEU A 183 -9.90 12.02 -2.17
C LEU A 183 -10.08 13.37 -1.49
N GLY A 184 -10.96 13.49 -0.48
CA GLY A 184 -11.17 14.72 0.28
C GLY A 184 -9.91 15.21 0.99
N ASP A 185 -9.09 14.32 1.55
CA ASP A 185 -7.84 14.68 2.24
C ASP A 185 -6.83 15.34 1.30
N ILE A 186 -6.86 14.98 0.02
CA ILE A 186 -5.94 15.51 -1.00
C ILE A 186 -6.58 16.57 -1.91
N GLY A 187 -7.79 17.06 -1.55
CA GLY A 187 -8.45 18.18 -2.22
C GLY A 187 -9.12 17.82 -3.55
N LEU A 188 -9.59 16.58 -3.72
CA LEU A 188 -10.23 16.06 -4.92
C LEU A 188 -11.70 15.64 -4.71
N ALA A 189 -12.34 16.03 -3.59
CA ALA A 189 -13.74 15.75 -3.26
C ALA A 189 -14.63 16.95 -3.59
#